data_038316a6928e8455379ef9bd70f6a733
#
_entry.id   038316a6928e8455379ef9bd70f6a733
#
_cell.length_a   1.000
_cell.length_b   1.000
_cell.length_c   1.000
_cell.angle_alpha   90.00
_cell.angle_beta   90.00
_cell.angle_gamma   90.00
#
_symmetry.space_group_name_H-M   'P 1'
#
loop_
_entity.id
_entity.type
_entity.pdbx_description
1 polymer ?
#
loop_
_entity_poly.entity_id
_entity_poly.type
_entity_poly.pdbx_seq_one_letter_code
_entity_poly.pdbx_strand_id
1 'polypeptide(L)'
;MKYLDKLKSEGKLDLYVYTKVCFNGDIPDFLEKYLTLPMFQTLEGKGQFCGVDNTKLFNPRCKYNRLDHSINCAGIIWRLTKNKQRTICALCHDLSTVSFAHTIDFLLKDTINQNSAESLIDIRKILESSRKFQEYLQQDEITLEEVLNPENDSLVDIERPGLCVDRLE
;
A
#
# COMPACT_ATOMS: atom_id res chain seq x y z
N MET A 1 -13.29 4.09 13.67
CA MET A 1 -13.78 4.95 12.58
C MET A 1 -13.29 4.32 11.29
N LYS A 2 -14.18 4.11 10.32
CA LYS A 2 -13.80 3.56 9.01
C LYS A 2 -12.91 4.56 8.25
N TYR A 3 -12.03 4.05 7.38
CA TYR A 3 -11.08 4.89 6.65
C TYR A 3 -11.77 5.97 5.80
N LEU A 4 -12.84 5.64 5.08
CA LEU A 4 -13.58 6.62 4.30
C LEU A 4 -14.22 7.73 5.15
N ASP A 5 -14.66 7.41 6.37
CA ASP A 5 -15.20 8.41 7.31
C ASP A 5 -14.08 9.34 7.81
N LYS A 6 -12.87 8.80 8.01
CA LYS A 6 -11.68 9.60 8.33
C LYS A 6 -11.39 10.62 7.24
N LEU A 7 -11.34 10.21 5.96
CA LEU A 7 -11.10 11.12 4.83
C LEU A 7 -12.14 12.26 4.77
N LYS A 8 -13.41 11.95 5.00
CA LYS A 8 -14.47 12.98 5.06
C LYS A 8 -14.26 13.95 6.22
N SER A 9 -13.94 13.45 7.41
CA SER A 9 -13.74 14.28 8.60
C SER A 9 -12.52 15.20 8.47
N GLU A 10 -11.51 14.78 7.70
CA GLU A 10 -10.31 15.55 7.39
C GLU A 10 -10.47 16.50 6.18
N GLY A 11 -11.64 16.51 5.54
CA GLY A 11 -11.91 17.35 4.37
C GLY A 11 -11.21 16.87 3.08
N LYS A 12 -10.67 15.67 3.04
CA LYS A 12 -9.96 15.06 1.88
C LYS A 12 -10.95 14.48 0.87
N LEU A 13 -11.86 15.32 0.34
CA LEU A 13 -12.98 14.86 -0.50
C LEU A 13 -12.51 14.27 -1.85
N ASP A 14 -11.48 14.82 -2.47
CA ASP A 14 -10.95 14.30 -3.73
C ASP A 14 -10.41 12.88 -3.54
N LEU A 15 -9.63 12.66 -2.47
CA LEU A 15 -9.10 11.34 -2.12
C LEU A 15 -10.23 10.37 -1.73
N TYR A 16 -11.24 10.84 -1.00
CA TYR A 16 -12.42 10.04 -0.69
C TYR A 16 -13.12 9.51 -1.95
N VAL A 17 -13.36 10.41 -2.93
CA VAL A 17 -14.00 10.03 -4.20
C VAL A 17 -13.12 9.07 -4.97
N TYR A 18 -11.82 9.35 -5.04
CA TYR A 18 -10.85 8.50 -5.76
C TYR A 18 -10.79 7.09 -5.15
N THR A 19 -10.68 6.98 -3.83
CA THR A 19 -10.70 5.68 -3.14
C THR A 19 -11.99 4.90 -3.43
N LYS A 20 -13.14 5.56 -3.42
CA LYS A 20 -14.42 4.91 -3.81
C LYS A 20 -14.42 4.41 -5.26
N VAL A 21 -13.77 5.12 -6.17
CA VAL A 21 -13.62 4.67 -7.57
C VAL A 21 -12.72 3.44 -7.63
N CYS A 22 -11.60 3.41 -6.89
CA CYS A 22 -10.70 2.25 -6.83
C CYS A 22 -11.43 0.99 -6.36
N PHE A 23 -12.27 1.08 -5.34
CA PHE A 23 -13.04 -0.06 -4.81
C PHE A 23 -14.33 -0.35 -5.60
N ASN A 24 -14.77 0.56 -6.47
CA ASN A 24 -16.11 0.56 -7.06
C ASN A 24 -17.22 0.56 -5.98
N GLY A 25 -17.04 1.39 -4.95
CA GLY A 25 -17.93 1.50 -3.81
C GLY A 25 -17.20 1.73 -2.49
N ASP A 26 -17.67 1.11 -1.43
CA ASP A 26 -17.04 1.20 -0.11
C ASP A 26 -15.92 0.15 0.06
N ILE A 27 -15.02 0.43 1.00
CA ILE A 27 -13.97 -0.52 1.38
C ILE A 27 -14.65 -1.74 2.03
N PRO A 28 -14.32 -2.98 1.61
CA PRO A 28 -14.90 -4.17 2.19
C PRO A 28 -14.56 -4.31 3.69
N ASP A 29 -15.53 -4.76 4.49
CA ASP A 29 -15.37 -4.86 5.94
C ASP A 29 -14.19 -5.74 6.37
N PHE A 30 -13.86 -6.79 5.59
CA PHE A 30 -12.70 -7.63 5.88
C PHE A 30 -11.38 -6.83 5.81
N LEU A 31 -11.26 -5.84 4.92
CA LEU A 31 -10.05 -5.04 4.74
C LEU A 31 -9.92 -3.97 5.82
N GLU A 32 -11.02 -3.39 6.28
CA GLU A 32 -11.03 -2.34 7.31
C GLU A 32 -10.31 -2.77 8.61
N LYS A 33 -10.39 -4.06 9.01
CA LYS A 33 -9.69 -4.55 10.19
C LYS A 33 -8.18 -4.46 10.07
N TYR A 34 -7.61 -4.69 8.87
CA TYR A 34 -6.17 -4.57 8.63
C TYR A 34 -5.71 -3.11 8.69
N LEU A 35 -6.52 -2.17 8.19
CA LEU A 35 -6.19 -0.75 8.19
C LEU A 35 -6.04 -0.15 9.61
N THR A 36 -6.57 -0.83 10.63
CA THR A 36 -6.43 -0.41 12.04
C THR A 36 -5.08 -0.79 12.66
N LEU A 37 -4.29 -1.62 11.99
CA LEU A 37 -3.03 -2.13 12.55
C LEU A 37 -1.94 -1.06 12.55
N PRO A 38 -1.14 -0.95 13.63
CA PRO A 38 -0.11 0.08 13.76
C PRO A 38 0.90 0.11 12.61
N MET A 39 1.24 -1.04 12.03
CA MET A 39 2.22 -1.12 10.93
C MET A 39 1.76 -0.34 9.69
N PHE A 40 0.48 -0.31 9.37
CA PHE A 40 -0.05 0.50 8.28
C PHE A 40 -0.07 1.99 8.63
N GLN A 41 -0.28 2.35 9.90
CA GLN A 41 -0.24 3.75 10.33
C GLN A 41 1.16 4.37 10.15
N THR A 42 2.22 3.58 10.11
CA THR A 42 3.57 4.10 9.81
C THR A 42 3.70 4.65 8.38
N LEU A 43 2.87 4.18 7.45
CA LEU A 43 2.84 4.67 6.08
C LEU A 43 2.15 6.04 5.95
N GLU A 44 1.28 6.39 6.89
CA GLU A 44 0.56 7.68 6.90
C GLU A 44 1.53 8.88 6.99
N GLY A 45 2.66 8.70 7.67
CA GLY A 45 3.70 9.73 7.79
C GLY A 45 4.64 9.84 6.58
N LYS A 46 4.49 8.98 5.56
CA LYS A 46 5.36 8.92 4.38
C LYS A 46 4.63 9.47 3.17
N GLY A 47 5.07 10.65 2.65
CA GLY A 47 4.49 11.24 1.44
C GLY A 47 4.80 10.40 0.21
N GLN A 48 3.82 10.27 -0.70
CA GLN A 48 3.99 9.53 -1.95
C GLN A 48 4.92 10.23 -2.94
N PHE A 49 4.99 11.55 -2.88
CA PHE A 49 5.77 12.38 -3.82
C PHE A 49 7.24 12.55 -3.45
N CYS A 50 7.80 11.73 -2.57
CA CYS A 50 9.22 11.72 -2.20
C CYS A 50 9.77 13.10 -1.75
N GLY A 51 8.93 13.95 -1.15
CA GLY A 51 9.28 15.28 -0.68
C GLY A 51 9.15 16.42 -1.72
N VAL A 52 8.89 16.09 -2.99
CA VAL A 52 8.71 17.09 -4.06
C VAL A 52 7.50 17.99 -3.79
N ASP A 53 6.47 17.42 -3.15
CA ASP A 53 5.25 18.12 -2.71
C ASP A 53 5.49 19.20 -1.63
N ASN A 54 6.69 19.25 -1.05
CA ASN A 54 7.13 20.28 -0.13
C ASN A 54 7.86 21.44 -0.83
N THR A 55 8.05 21.36 -2.15
CA THR A 55 8.68 22.43 -2.93
C THR A 55 7.66 23.46 -3.41
N LYS A 56 8.11 24.71 -3.63
CA LYS A 56 7.26 25.75 -4.21
C LYS A 56 6.92 25.51 -5.70
N LEU A 57 7.69 24.63 -6.37
CA LEU A 57 7.55 24.33 -7.80
C LEU A 57 6.50 23.29 -8.09
N PHE A 58 6.19 22.43 -7.12
CA PHE A 58 5.21 21.36 -7.26
C PHE A 58 4.11 21.51 -6.22
N ASN A 59 2.90 21.73 -6.68
CA ASN A 59 1.72 21.86 -5.82
C ASN A 59 0.61 20.93 -6.33
N PRO A 60 0.64 19.64 -5.95
CA PRO A 60 -0.35 18.68 -6.41
C PRO A 60 -1.74 19.05 -5.89
N ARG A 61 -2.76 18.84 -6.72
CA ARG A 61 -4.18 19.08 -6.34
C ARG A 61 -4.61 18.24 -5.15
N CYS A 62 -4.13 17.00 -5.10
CA CYS A 62 -4.39 16.06 -4.02
C CYS A 62 -3.05 15.61 -3.44
N LYS A 63 -2.85 15.87 -2.15
CA LYS A 63 -1.72 15.32 -1.40
C LYS A 63 -2.19 14.04 -0.72
N TYR A 64 -1.49 12.95 -1.01
CA TYR A 64 -1.73 11.66 -0.37
C TYR A 64 -0.42 11.01 0.04
N ASN A 65 -0.51 10.09 0.94
CA ASN A 65 0.62 9.40 1.54
C ASN A 65 0.68 7.94 1.08
N ARG A 66 1.70 7.20 1.51
CA ARG A 66 1.87 5.80 1.13
C ARG A 66 0.79 4.87 1.65
N LEU A 67 0.13 5.21 2.77
CA LEU A 67 -1.04 4.45 3.22
C LEU A 67 -2.21 4.61 2.25
N ASP A 68 -2.47 5.85 1.83
CA ASP A 68 -3.53 6.15 0.86
C ASP A 68 -3.28 5.40 -0.46
N HIS A 69 -2.02 5.41 -0.95
CA HIS A 69 -1.57 4.66 -2.13
C HIS A 69 -1.81 3.16 -1.97
N SER A 70 -1.31 2.55 -0.90
CA SER A 70 -1.47 1.11 -0.66
C SER A 70 -2.95 0.70 -0.56
N ILE A 71 -3.80 1.55 0.04
CA ILE A 71 -5.25 1.33 0.10
C ILE A 71 -5.86 1.36 -1.31
N ASN A 72 -5.48 2.33 -2.13
CA ASN A 72 -6.01 2.47 -3.49
C ASN A 72 -5.55 1.34 -4.40
N CYS A 73 -4.28 0.90 -4.31
CA CYS A 73 -3.78 -0.31 -4.98
C CYS A 73 -4.62 -1.54 -4.59
N ALA A 74 -4.84 -1.75 -3.30
CA ALA A 74 -5.71 -2.82 -2.81
C ALA A 74 -7.14 -2.69 -3.36
N GLY A 75 -7.65 -1.46 -3.47
CA GLY A 75 -8.97 -1.17 -4.05
C GLY A 75 -9.08 -1.60 -5.51
N ILE A 76 -8.10 -1.25 -6.33
CA ILE A 76 -8.07 -1.62 -7.75
C ILE A 76 -8.00 -3.16 -7.89
N ILE A 77 -7.13 -3.83 -7.12
CA ILE A 77 -7.05 -5.30 -7.11
C ILE A 77 -8.38 -5.92 -6.68
N TRP A 78 -9.01 -5.41 -5.62
CA TRP A 78 -10.32 -5.88 -5.19
C TRP A 78 -11.38 -5.68 -6.26
N ARG A 79 -11.40 -4.53 -6.90
CA ARG A 79 -12.35 -4.23 -7.99
C ARG A 79 -12.22 -5.21 -9.15
N LEU A 80 -10.99 -5.55 -9.54
CA LEU A 80 -10.70 -6.40 -10.69
C LEU A 80 -10.89 -7.89 -10.39
N THR A 81 -10.52 -8.34 -9.18
CA THR A 81 -10.38 -9.77 -8.90
C THR A 81 -11.36 -10.33 -7.88
N LYS A 82 -11.87 -9.50 -6.98
CA LYS A 82 -12.64 -9.92 -5.80
C LYS A 82 -11.90 -10.96 -4.93
N ASN A 83 -10.59 -11.02 -5.04
CA ASN A 83 -9.74 -11.95 -4.32
C ASN A 83 -9.13 -11.29 -3.08
N LYS A 84 -9.46 -11.80 -1.89
CA LYS A 84 -8.98 -11.26 -0.61
C LYS A 84 -7.46 -11.32 -0.47
N GLN A 85 -6.85 -12.45 -0.80
CA GLN A 85 -5.42 -12.68 -0.71
C GLN A 85 -4.64 -11.64 -1.52
N ARG A 86 -4.98 -11.48 -2.81
CA ARG A 86 -4.35 -10.51 -3.71
C ARG A 86 -4.54 -9.08 -3.21
N THR A 87 -5.72 -8.77 -2.66
CA THR A 87 -6.03 -7.46 -2.10
C THR A 87 -5.15 -7.14 -0.88
N ILE A 88 -4.95 -8.11 0.02
CA ILE A 88 -4.07 -7.94 1.19
C ILE A 88 -2.61 -7.87 0.76
N CYS A 89 -2.19 -8.65 -0.24
CA CYS A 89 -0.86 -8.57 -0.81
C CYS A 89 -0.59 -7.15 -1.35
N ALA A 90 -1.51 -6.59 -2.14
CA ALA A 90 -1.41 -5.22 -2.64
C ALA A 90 -1.43 -4.17 -1.51
N LEU A 91 -2.16 -4.40 -0.41
CA LEU A 91 -2.12 -3.52 0.75
C LEU A 91 -0.74 -3.52 1.44
N CYS A 92 -0.04 -4.65 1.42
CA CYS A 92 1.23 -4.84 2.15
C CYS A 92 2.47 -4.43 1.35
N HIS A 93 2.39 -4.25 0.03
CA HIS A 93 3.56 -4.14 -0.86
C HIS A 93 4.55 -3.05 -0.44
N ASP A 94 4.09 -1.94 0.11
CA ASP A 94 4.89 -0.77 0.47
C ASP A 94 5.32 -0.71 1.96
N LEU A 95 5.02 -1.75 2.76
CA LEU A 95 5.29 -1.71 4.21
C LEU A 95 6.77 -1.53 4.56
N SER A 96 7.68 -2.06 3.76
CA SER A 96 9.13 -1.91 3.95
C SER A 96 9.69 -0.61 3.37
N THR A 97 8.90 0.15 2.63
CA THR A 97 9.38 1.36 1.97
C THR A 97 9.83 2.41 2.99
N VAL A 98 11.10 2.81 2.89
CA VAL A 98 11.68 3.84 3.75
C VAL A 98 11.25 5.24 3.30
N SER A 99 11.35 6.21 4.22
CA SER A 99 11.14 7.61 3.86
C SER A 99 12.19 8.05 2.83
N PHE A 100 11.79 8.78 1.79
CA PHE A 100 12.65 9.22 0.69
C PHE A 100 13.26 8.05 -0.14
N ALA A 101 12.53 6.93 -0.27
CA ALA A 101 13.00 5.72 -0.95
C ALA A 101 13.71 6.02 -2.28
N HIS A 102 13.07 6.74 -3.20
CA HIS A 102 13.69 7.06 -4.50
C HIS A 102 14.95 7.94 -4.40
N THR A 103 15.05 8.82 -3.38
CA THR A 103 16.26 9.59 -3.14
C THR A 103 17.39 8.70 -2.64
N ILE A 104 17.06 7.73 -1.79
CA ILE A 104 18.00 6.74 -1.28
C ILE A 104 18.47 5.83 -2.42
N ASP A 105 17.55 5.34 -3.25
CA ASP A 105 17.87 4.53 -4.43
C ASP A 105 18.84 5.26 -5.36
N PHE A 106 18.57 6.54 -5.64
CA PHE A 106 19.44 7.38 -6.45
C PHE A 106 20.84 7.55 -5.83
N LEU A 107 20.92 7.80 -4.51
CA LEU A 107 22.20 7.95 -3.80
C LEU A 107 23.02 6.66 -3.77
N LEU A 108 22.34 5.53 -3.68
CA LEU A 108 22.97 4.21 -3.64
C LEU A 108 23.14 3.61 -5.05
N LYS A 109 22.91 4.40 -6.13
CA LYS A 109 23.07 4.02 -7.55
C LYS A 109 22.32 2.75 -7.92
N ASP A 110 21.06 2.67 -7.51
CA ASP A 110 20.19 1.51 -7.73
C ASP A 110 20.76 0.18 -7.17
N THR A 111 21.72 0.26 -6.24
CA THR A 111 22.30 -0.93 -5.62
C THR A 111 21.36 -1.61 -4.62
N ILE A 112 20.35 -0.87 -4.14
CA ILE A 112 19.26 -1.41 -3.33
C ILE A 112 17.99 -1.40 -4.19
N ASN A 113 17.72 -2.52 -4.83
CA ASN A 113 16.45 -2.74 -5.46
C ASN A 113 15.40 -2.84 -4.34
N GLN A 114 14.31 -2.05 -4.37
CA GLN A 114 13.22 -2.13 -3.37
C GLN A 114 12.64 -3.55 -3.29
N ASN A 115 12.77 -4.32 -4.37
CA ASN A 115 12.38 -5.72 -4.49
C ASN A 115 13.56 -6.69 -4.22
N SER A 116 14.64 -6.21 -3.57
CA SER A 116 15.74 -7.09 -3.18
C SER A 116 15.28 -8.07 -2.09
N ALA A 117 15.98 -9.20 -1.99
CA ALA A 117 15.73 -10.19 -0.93
C ALA A 117 15.78 -9.57 0.49
N GLU A 118 16.54 -8.49 0.69
CA GLU A 118 16.61 -7.74 1.94
C GLU A 118 15.31 -6.97 2.22
N SER A 119 14.69 -6.36 1.20
CA SER A 119 13.39 -5.70 1.32
C SER A 119 12.28 -6.70 1.69
N LEU A 120 12.27 -7.87 1.05
CA LEU A 120 11.33 -8.96 1.38
C LEU A 120 11.54 -9.50 2.80
N ILE A 121 12.77 -9.59 3.28
CA ILE A 121 13.09 -9.98 4.66
C ILE A 121 12.50 -8.97 5.64
N ASP A 122 12.57 -7.69 5.36
CA ASP A 122 12.07 -6.65 6.24
C ASP A 122 10.52 -6.64 6.29
N ILE A 123 9.85 -6.83 5.16
CA ILE A 123 8.38 -7.02 5.12
C ILE A 123 8.00 -8.25 5.96
N ARG A 124 8.68 -9.38 5.78
CA ARG A 124 8.42 -10.58 6.56
C ARG A 124 8.50 -10.32 8.06
N LYS A 125 9.59 -9.69 8.52
CA LYS A 125 9.77 -9.35 9.94
C LYS A 125 8.65 -8.45 10.47
N ILE A 126 8.23 -7.45 9.67
CA ILE A 126 7.14 -6.55 10.04
C ILE A 126 5.84 -7.34 10.22
N LEU A 127 5.49 -8.18 9.25
CA LEU A 127 4.26 -8.96 9.26
C LEU A 127 4.26 -10.04 10.36
N GLU A 128 5.39 -10.73 10.58
CA GLU A 128 5.55 -11.74 11.63
C GLU A 128 5.47 -11.15 13.03
N SER A 129 5.96 -9.91 13.21
CA SER A 129 5.94 -9.25 14.52
C SER A 129 4.53 -8.88 14.98
N SER A 130 3.56 -8.81 14.07
CA SER A 130 2.20 -8.40 14.37
C SER A 130 1.28 -9.60 14.62
N ARG A 131 1.12 -9.98 15.89
CA ARG A 131 0.20 -11.06 16.29
C ARG A 131 -1.22 -10.85 15.74
N LYS A 132 -1.75 -9.63 15.79
CA LYS A 132 -3.09 -9.33 15.27
C LYS A 132 -3.19 -9.54 13.77
N PHE A 133 -2.14 -9.20 13.01
CA PHE A 133 -2.11 -9.44 11.57
C PHE A 133 -2.21 -10.94 11.28
N GLN A 134 -1.45 -11.77 11.99
CA GLN A 134 -1.51 -13.22 11.87
C GLN A 134 -2.89 -13.79 12.20
N GLU A 135 -3.50 -13.30 13.30
CA GLU A 135 -4.87 -13.67 13.67
C GLU A 135 -5.89 -13.31 12.58
N TYR A 136 -5.73 -12.16 11.92
CA TYR A 136 -6.62 -11.74 10.83
C TYR A 136 -6.42 -12.58 9.56
N LEU A 137 -5.17 -12.91 9.22
CA LEU A 137 -4.88 -13.82 8.10
C LEU A 137 -5.52 -15.19 8.34
N GLN A 138 -5.39 -15.74 9.55
CA GLN A 138 -6.00 -17.03 9.91
C GLN A 138 -7.53 -16.97 9.79
N GLN A 139 -8.18 -15.90 10.22
CA GLN A 139 -9.64 -15.71 10.07
C GLN A 139 -10.08 -15.65 8.60
N ASP A 140 -9.24 -15.10 7.73
CA ASP A 140 -9.52 -14.98 6.31
C ASP A 140 -9.03 -16.20 5.50
N GLU A 141 -8.48 -17.24 6.17
CA GLU A 141 -7.93 -18.46 5.57
C GLU A 141 -6.79 -18.17 4.57
N ILE A 142 -5.95 -17.19 4.88
CA ILE A 142 -4.81 -16.75 4.05
C ILE A 142 -3.52 -17.04 4.81
N THR A 143 -2.51 -17.54 4.11
CA THR A 143 -1.17 -17.76 4.66
C THR A 143 -0.29 -16.53 4.51
N LEU A 144 0.73 -16.40 5.38
CA LEU A 144 1.69 -15.31 5.29
C LEU A 144 2.49 -15.36 3.98
N GLU A 145 2.86 -16.55 3.51
CA GLU A 145 3.61 -16.74 2.27
C GLU A 145 2.85 -16.23 1.04
N GLU A 146 1.52 -16.36 1.03
CA GLU A 146 0.67 -15.85 -0.04
C GLU A 146 0.64 -14.32 -0.09
N VAL A 147 0.90 -13.65 1.03
CA VAL A 147 0.94 -12.18 1.13
C VAL A 147 2.33 -11.62 0.82
N LEU A 148 3.39 -12.38 1.09
CA LEU A 148 4.79 -11.94 0.98
C LEU A 148 5.33 -11.87 -0.44
N ASN A 149 4.64 -12.43 -1.42
CA ASN A 149 5.14 -12.54 -2.79
C ASN A 149 4.30 -11.72 -3.79
N PRO A 150 4.28 -10.38 -3.70
CA PRO A 150 3.57 -9.55 -4.67
C PRO A 150 4.08 -9.73 -6.11
N GLU A 151 5.38 -10.01 -6.29
CA GLU A 151 6.01 -10.25 -7.59
C GLU A 151 5.48 -11.51 -8.29
N ASN A 152 4.94 -12.48 -7.55
CA ASN A 152 4.28 -13.65 -8.13
C ASN A 152 2.88 -13.30 -8.67
N ASP A 153 2.39 -12.09 -8.41
CA ASP A 153 1.15 -11.57 -8.93
C ASP A 153 1.39 -10.39 -9.86
N SER A 154 1.46 -10.65 -11.14
CA SER A 154 1.70 -9.65 -12.19
C SER A 154 0.69 -8.49 -12.23
N LEU A 155 -0.45 -8.59 -11.55
CA LEU A 155 -1.38 -7.48 -11.37
C LEU A 155 -0.94 -6.54 -10.24
N VAL A 156 -0.35 -7.07 -9.18
CA VAL A 156 0.12 -6.28 -8.03
C VAL A 156 1.42 -5.58 -8.38
N ASP A 157 2.44 -6.37 -8.75
CA ASP A 157 3.73 -5.87 -9.20
C ASP A 157 4.29 -6.75 -10.33
N ILE A 158 5.10 -6.16 -11.21
CA ILE A 158 5.76 -6.85 -12.31
C ILE A 158 7.06 -6.14 -12.65
N GLU A 159 8.05 -6.88 -13.16
CA GLU A 159 9.31 -6.32 -13.62
C GLU A 159 9.10 -5.24 -14.70
N ARG A 160 9.87 -4.16 -14.62
CA ARG A 160 9.83 -3.08 -15.62
C ARG A 160 10.24 -3.60 -17.01
N PRO A 161 9.54 -3.17 -18.09
CA PRO A 161 8.58 -2.06 -18.19
C PRO A 161 7.10 -2.45 -18.04
N GLY A 162 6.78 -3.61 -17.46
CA GLY A 162 5.39 -4.06 -17.32
C GLY A 162 4.52 -3.07 -16.56
N LEU A 163 3.22 -3.03 -16.89
CA LEU A 163 2.21 -2.24 -16.18
C LEU A 163 1.54 -3.09 -15.11
N CYS A 164 1.57 -2.63 -13.88
CA CYS A 164 0.91 -3.22 -12.72
C CYS A 164 0.09 -2.18 -11.96
N VAL A 165 -0.64 -2.59 -10.94
CA VAL A 165 -1.49 -1.69 -10.17
C VAL A 165 -0.67 -0.65 -9.40
N ASP A 166 0.48 -1.02 -8.86
CA ASP A 166 1.40 -0.08 -8.20
C ASP A 166 1.81 1.10 -9.10
N ARG A 167 2.00 0.86 -10.40
CA ARG A 167 2.35 1.92 -11.37
C ARG A 167 1.15 2.59 -12.02
N LEU A 168 -0.03 2.01 -11.89
CA LEU A 168 -1.27 2.56 -12.45
C LEU A 168 -1.89 3.59 -11.50
N GLU A 169 -1.80 3.34 -10.20
CA GLU A 169 -2.32 4.18 -9.15
C GLU A 169 -1.45 5.43 -8.95
#